data_5e8fa6cfa58c0b404e8470d8a62ad7c3
#
_entry.id   5e8fa6cfa58c0b404e8470d8a62ad7c3
#
_cell.length_a   1.000
_cell.length_b   1.000
_cell.length_c   1.000
_cell.angle_alpha   90.00
_cell.angle_beta   90.00
_cell.angle_gamma   90.00
#
_symmetry.space_group_name_H-M   'P 1'
#
loop_
_entity.id
_entity.type
_entity.pdbx_description
1 polymer ?
#
loop_
_entity_poly.entity_id
_entity_poly.type
_entity_poly.pdbx_seq_one_letter_code
_entity_poly.pdbx_strand_id
1 'polypeptide(L)'
;MYKRQGQIETKAAELSGDFKELMDLCDKYTKMEIRTNADTPHDAEVARAFGAKGIGLTRTEHMFFDDQKIVAMREMILADSVEGREKALAKLLPYQKADFYGILKAMDGCHVNIRLLDPPLHEFVPHDLAGQQTMAKEMGVSVEEIKKRVNSLAENNPMLGLSLIHISEPTRRS
;
A
#
# COMPACT_ATOMS: atom_id res chain seq x y z
N MET A 1 -26.57 12.65 -3.51
CA MET A 1 -27.24 11.64 -4.35
C MET A 1 -26.52 10.31 -4.14
N TYR A 2 -27.10 9.42 -3.34
CA TYR A 2 -26.49 8.12 -3.05
C TYR A 2 -26.72 7.17 -4.23
N LYS A 3 -25.65 6.80 -4.94
CA LYS A 3 -25.70 5.71 -5.93
C LYS A 3 -25.94 4.40 -5.18
N ARG A 4 -27.09 3.77 -5.40
CA ARG A 4 -27.35 2.40 -4.91
C ARG A 4 -26.44 1.46 -5.70
N GLN A 5 -25.46 0.89 -5.03
CA GLN A 5 -24.54 -0.08 -5.64
C GLN A 5 -25.33 -1.23 -6.29
N GLY A 6 -25.05 -1.51 -7.57
CA GLY A 6 -25.67 -2.62 -8.31
C GLY A 6 -27.00 -2.34 -8.98
N GLN A 7 -27.58 -1.09 -8.91
CA GLN A 7 -28.86 -0.77 -9.54
C GLN A 7 -28.76 0.12 -10.78
N ILE A 8 -27.57 0.61 -11.14
CA ILE A 8 -27.35 1.47 -12.31
C ILE A 8 -26.21 0.86 -13.11
N GLU A 9 -26.47 0.64 -14.39
CA GLU A 9 -25.46 0.22 -15.35
C GLU A 9 -24.33 1.26 -15.36
N THR A 10 -23.10 0.81 -15.11
CA THR A 10 -21.91 1.68 -15.12
C THR A 10 -21.18 1.50 -16.43
N LYS A 11 -20.86 2.59 -17.10
CA LYS A 11 -19.99 2.59 -18.26
C LYS A 11 -18.55 2.76 -17.84
N ALA A 12 -17.64 2.01 -18.44
CA ALA A 12 -16.21 2.20 -18.20
C ALA A 12 -15.82 3.65 -18.53
N ALA A 13 -14.97 4.24 -17.71
CA ALA A 13 -14.44 5.57 -17.96
C ALA A 13 -13.44 5.49 -19.13
N GLU A 14 -13.66 6.29 -20.15
CA GLU A 14 -12.79 6.37 -21.33
C GLU A 14 -12.47 7.83 -21.63
N LEU A 15 -11.25 8.09 -22.08
CA LEU A 15 -10.86 9.36 -22.68
C LEU A 15 -11.42 9.40 -24.10
N SER A 16 -12.56 10.06 -24.31
CA SER A 16 -13.23 10.15 -25.62
C SER A 16 -13.85 11.52 -25.85
N GLY A 17 -14.10 11.84 -27.11
CA GLY A 17 -14.80 13.07 -27.54
C GLY A 17 -14.07 14.35 -27.08
N ASP A 18 -14.86 15.36 -26.77
CA ASP A 18 -14.40 16.72 -26.40
C ASP A 18 -13.44 16.73 -25.21
N PHE A 19 -13.61 15.77 -24.28
CA PHE A 19 -12.72 15.65 -23.13
C PHE A 19 -11.31 15.24 -23.55
N LYS A 20 -11.20 14.33 -24.53
CA LYS A 20 -9.89 13.95 -25.08
C LYS A 20 -9.23 15.11 -25.81
N GLU A 21 -9.99 15.84 -26.62
CA GLU A 21 -9.47 17.01 -27.33
C GLU A 21 -8.96 18.10 -26.36
N LEU A 22 -9.69 18.32 -25.25
CA LEU A 22 -9.25 19.23 -24.20
C LEU A 22 -7.95 18.75 -23.54
N MET A 23 -7.82 17.47 -23.22
CA MET A 23 -6.61 16.92 -22.63
C MET A 23 -5.41 16.99 -23.59
N ASP A 24 -5.63 16.70 -24.88
CA ASP A 24 -4.60 16.85 -25.92
C ASP A 24 -4.14 18.31 -26.08
N LEU A 25 -5.08 19.26 -25.95
CA LEU A 25 -4.76 20.68 -25.94
C LEU A 25 -3.96 21.08 -24.69
N CYS A 26 -4.35 20.60 -23.52
CA CYS A 26 -3.62 20.83 -22.27
C CYS A 26 -2.18 20.32 -22.37
N ASP A 27 -1.97 19.13 -22.90
CA ASP A 27 -0.64 18.51 -23.07
C ASP A 27 0.32 19.33 -23.93
N LYS A 28 -0.21 20.12 -24.89
CA LYS A 28 0.61 21.02 -25.73
C LYS A 28 1.21 22.21 -24.97
N TYR A 29 0.50 22.68 -23.93
CA TYR A 29 0.89 23.88 -23.20
C TYR A 29 1.44 23.58 -21.80
N THR A 30 1.27 22.35 -21.32
CA THR A 30 1.73 21.92 -20.00
C THR A 30 3.28 21.81 -19.99
N LYS A 31 3.91 22.49 -19.04
CA LYS A 31 5.36 22.40 -18.81
C LYS A 31 5.74 21.38 -17.75
N MET A 32 4.78 20.99 -16.91
CA MET A 32 4.97 20.04 -15.81
C MET A 32 4.30 18.72 -16.14
N GLU A 33 4.99 17.62 -15.88
CA GLU A 33 4.43 16.29 -16.04
C GLU A 33 3.51 15.93 -14.88
N ILE A 34 2.32 15.41 -15.18
CA ILE A 34 1.40 14.91 -14.18
C ILE A 34 1.71 13.44 -13.90
N ARG A 35 1.98 13.14 -12.63
CA ARG A 35 2.21 11.78 -12.14
C ARG A 35 1.08 11.39 -11.20
N THR A 36 0.64 10.14 -11.31
CA THR A 36 -0.42 9.57 -10.49
C THR A 36 0.13 8.79 -9.31
N ASN A 37 -0.76 8.43 -8.37
CA ASN A 37 -0.48 7.38 -7.41
C ASN A 37 -1.06 6.07 -7.95
N ALA A 38 -0.28 4.99 -7.94
CA ALA A 38 -0.71 3.66 -8.33
C ALA A 38 0.04 2.62 -7.50
N ASP A 39 -0.71 1.72 -6.89
CA ASP A 39 -0.18 0.72 -5.96
C ASP A 39 -0.27 -0.71 -6.55
N THR A 40 -0.99 -0.88 -7.67
CA THR A 40 -1.12 -2.16 -8.39
C THR A 40 -0.74 -2.03 -9.87
N PRO A 41 -0.36 -3.14 -10.55
CA PRO A 41 -0.14 -3.13 -12.00
C PRO A 41 -1.35 -2.62 -12.79
N HIS A 42 -2.56 -3.02 -12.39
CA HIS A 42 -3.80 -2.59 -13.03
C HIS A 42 -4.01 -1.07 -12.90
N ASP A 43 -3.80 -0.50 -11.73
CA ASP A 43 -3.91 0.95 -11.53
C ASP A 43 -2.90 1.71 -12.39
N ALA A 44 -1.69 1.16 -12.54
CA ALA A 44 -0.66 1.74 -13.40
C ALA A 44 -1.05 1.73 -14.88
N GLU A 45 -1.66 0.63 -15.36
CA GLU A 45 -2.18 0.52 -16.74
C GLU A 45 -3.30 1.53 -16.99
N VAL A 46 -4.27 1.62 -16.07
CA VAL A 46 -5.36 2.59 -16.13
C VAL A 46 -4.84 4.02 -16.13
N ALA A 47 -3.92 4.32 -15.22
CA ALA A 47 -3.31 5.64 -15.13
C ALA A 47 -2.60 6.06 -16.44
N ARG A 48 -1.86 5.13 -17.04
CA ARG A 48 -1.20 5.36 -18.32
C ARG A 48 -2.20 5.59 -19.45
N ALA A 49 -3.30 4.81 -19.48
CA ALA A 49 -4.38 4.99 -20.46
C ALA A 49 -5.05 6.37 -20.33
N PHE A 50 -5.12 6.92 -19.12
CA PHE A 50 -5.61 8.29 -18.85
C PHE A 50 -4.57 9.40 -19.05
N GLY A 51 -3.37 9.07 -19.57
CA GLY A 51 -2.37 10.06 -19.94
C GLY A 51 -1.37 10.45 -18.85
N ALA A 52 -1.33 9.72 -17.73
CA ALA A 52 -0.31 9.95 -16.72
C ALA A 52 1.11 9.72 -17.28
N LYS A 53 2.02 10.65 -17.02
CA LYS A 53 3.42 10.61 -17.49
C LYS A 53 4.36 9.85 -16.54
N GLY A 54 3.82 9.27 -15.46
CA GLY A 54 4.58 8.50 -14.50
C GLY A 54 3.79 8.23 -13.22
N ILE A 55 4.43 7.54 -12.29
CA ILE A 55 3.92 7.32 -10.93
C ILE A 55 4.69 8.22 -9.96
N GLY A 56 3.96 9.06 -9.25
CA GLY A 56 4.49 9.95 -8.22
C GLY A 56 4.67 9.26 -6.88
N LEU A 57 3.85 8.24 -6.59
CA LEU A 57 3.95 7.43 -5.39
C LEU A 57 3.33 6.05 -5.59
N THR A 58 4.12 5.02 -5.33
CA THR A 58 3.67 3.65 -5.10
C THR A 58 3.88 3.32 -3.63
N ARG A 59 2.79 2.95 -2.94
CA ARG A 59 2.81 2.54 -1.53
C ARG A 59 2.99 1.04 -1.45
N THR A 60 4.18 0.58 -1.08
CA THR A 60 4.49 -0.85 -1.01
C THR A 60 3.65 -1.60 0.03
N GLU A 61 3.25 -0.94 1.11
CA GLU A 61 2.38 -1.51 2.14
C GLU A 61 1.00 -1.91 1.60
N HIS A 62 0.45 -1.17 0.63
CA HIS A 62 -0.86 -1.49 0.03
C HIS A 62 -0.84 -2.79 -0.78
N MET A 63 0.31 -3.22 -1.26
CA MET A 63 0.45 -4.49 -2.00
C MET A 63 0.18 -5.72 -1.13
N PHE A 64 0.21 -5.59 0.20
CA PHE A 64 0.10 -6.70 1.15
C PHE A 64 -1.29 -6.87 1.77
N PHE A 65 -2.28 -6.05 1.40
CA PHE A 65 -3.66 -6.19 1.88
C PHE A 65 -4.49 -7.27 1.17
N ASP A 66 -3.90 -7.98 0.22
CA ASP A 66 -4.50 -9.16 -0.41
C ASP A 66 -4.54 -10.33 0.58
N ASP A 67 -5.63 -11.10 0.60
CA ASP A 67 -5.89 -12.21 1.53
C ASP A 67 -4.73 -13.23 1.60
N GLN A 68 -4.07 -13.49 0.48
CA GLN A 68 -2.94 -14.43 0.43
C GLN A 68 -1.64 -13.82 0.99
N LYS A 69 -1.45 -12.54 0.83
CA LYS A 69 -0.22 -11.84 1.23
C LYS A 69 -0.27 -11.38 2.69
N ILE A 70 -1.46 -11.03 3.19
CA ILE A 70 -1.63 -10.48 4.54
C ILE A 70 -1.21 -11.48 5.63
N VAL A 71 -1.42 -12.78 5.42
CA VAL A 71 -1.02 -13.81 6.38
C VAL A 71 0.51 -13.83 6.55
N ALA A 72 1.25 -13.84 5.44
CA ALA A 72 2.71 -13.81 5.49
C ALA A 72 3.26 -12.48 6.07
N MET A 73 2.56 -11.36 5.84
CA MET A 73 2.90 -10.08 6.45
C MET A 73 2.70 -10.11 7.97
N ARG A 74 1.60 -10.68 8.45
CA ARG A 74 1.33 -10.90 9.87
C ARG A 74 2.35 -11.82 10.52
N GLU A 75 2.72 -12.91 9.85
CA GLU A 75 3.80 -13.80 10.31
C GLU A 75 5.12 -13.02 10.50
N MET A 76 5.47 -12.15 9.56
CA MET A 76 6.68 -11.31 9.64
C MET A 76 6.62 -10.34 10.83
N ILE A 77 5.47 -9.67 11.05
CA ILE A 77 5.27 -8.72 12.14
C ILE A 77 5.35 -9.40 13.51
N LEU A 78 4.78 -10.61 13.61
CA LEU A 78 4.71 -11.36 14.87
C LEU A 78 5.93 -12.22 15.14
N ALA A 79 6.87 -12.35 14.19
CA ALA A 79 8.08 -13.14 14.38
C ALA A 79 8.98 -12.56 15.47
N ASP A 80 9.33 -13.41 16.45
CA ASP A 80 10.23 -13.05 17.58
C ASP A 80 11.71 -13.20 17.22
N SER A 81 12.01 -14.06 16.25
CA SER A 81 13.38 -14.36 15.83
C SER A 81 13.68 -13.83 14.43
N VAL A 82 14.95 -13.63 14.16
CA VAL A 82 15.44 -13.22 12.83
C VAL A 82 15.11 -14.31 11.82
N GLU A 83 15.33 -15.58 12.14
CA GLU A 83 15.06 -16.71 11.25
C GLU A 83 13.58 -16.86 10.93
N GLY A 84 12.69 -16.60 11.89
CA GLY A 84 11.24 -16.58 11.69
C GLY A 84 10.82 -15.47 10.74
N ARG A 85 11.42 -14.30 10.91
CA ARG A 85 11.17 -13.13 10.04
C ARG A 85 11.68 -13.36 8.62
N GLU A 86 12.87 -13.93 8.47
CA GLU A 86 13.43 -14.28 7.16
C GLU A 86 12.56 -15.28 6.39
N LYS A 87 12.02 -16.30 7.08
CA LYS A 87 11.07 -17.25 6.49
C LYS A 87 9.80 -16.58 5.99
N ALA A 88 9.24 -15.67 6.76
CA ALA A 88 8.05 -14.91 6.36
C ALA A 88 8.35 -13.98 5.17
N LEU A 89 9.49 -13.29 5.18
CA LEU A 89 9.94 -12.44 4.08
C LEU A 89 10.18 -13.24 2.79
N ALA A 90 10.72 -14.47 2.90
CA ALA A 90 10.90 -15.34 1.76
C ALA A 90 9.56 -15.72 1.08
N LYS A 91 8.46 -15.78 1.84
CA LYS A 91 7.11 -15.98 1.28
C LYS A 91 6.59 -14.73 0.57
N LEU A 92 6.91 -13.54 1.05
CA LEU A 92 6.46 -12.25 0.48
C LEU A 92 7.24 -11.87 -0.77
N LEU A 93 8.51 -12.21 -0.86
CA LEU A 93 9.41 -11.81 -1.94
C LEU A 93 8.88 -12.10 -3.36
N PRO A 94 8.34 -13.29 -3.69
CA PRO A 94 7.83 -13.57 -5.03
C PRO A 94 6.63 -12.70 -5.40
N TYR A 95 5.74 -12.42 -4.45
CA TYR A 95 4.58 -11.55 -4.67
C TYR A 95 5.01 -10.11 -4.95
N GLN A 96 5.88 -9.57 -4.10
CA GLN A 96 6.37 -8.20 -4.25
C GLN A 96 7.16 -8.01 -5.55
N LYS A 97 7.97 -9.03 -5.93
CA LYS A 97 8.68 -9.03 -7.21
C LYS A 97 7.72 -9.00 -8.39
N ALA A 98 6.63 -9.77 -8.33
CA ALA A 98 5.61 -9.80 -9.38
C ALA A 98 4.88 -8.45 -9.49
N ASP A 99 4.50 -7.86 -8.37
CA ASP A 99 3.82 -6.56 -8.33
C ASP A 99 4.72 -5.45 -8.91
N PHE A 100 5.97 -5.37 -8.49
CA PHE A 100 6.93 -4.40 -9.04
C PHE A 100 7.20 -4.61 -10.53
N TYR A 101 7.37 -5.86 -10.94
CA TYR A 101 7.55 -6.16 -12.35
C TYR A 101 6.34 -5.71 -13.19
N GLY A 102 5.12 -5.96 -12.70
CA GLY A 102 3.88 -5.54 -13.37
C GLY A 102 3.78 -4.02 -13.47
N ILE A 103 4.03 -3.29 -12.38
CA ILE A 103 3.99 -1.82 -12.35
C ILE A 103 5.04 -1.23 -13.31
N LEU A 104 6.29 -1.68 -13.23
CA LEU A 104 7.38 -1.18 -14.07
C LEU A 104 7.13 -1.50 -15.54
N LYS A 105 6.56 -2.67 -15.84
CA LYS A 105 6.18 -3.05 -17.21
C LYS A 105 5.05 -2.17 -17.74
N ALA A 106 4.01 -1.91 -16.95
CA ALA A 106 2.90 -1.03 -17.32
C ALA A 106 3.38 0.40 -17.59
N MET A 107 4.39 0.87 -16.84
CA MET A 107 4.95 2.22 -16.92
C MET A 107 6.27 2.28 -17.69
N ASP A 108 6.51 1.33 -18.60
CA ASP A 108 7.75 1.29 -19.39
C ASP A 108 8.04 2.63 -20.07
N GLY A 109 9.26 3.16 -19.88
CA GLY A 109 9.69 4.48 -20.35
C GLY A 109 9.22 5.66 -19.50
N CYS A 110 8.45 5.43 -18.41
CA CYS A 110 7.98 6.48 -17.50
C CYS A 110 8.68 6.43 -16.14
N HIS A 111 8.72 7.55 -15.43
CA HIS A 111 9.26 7.60 -14.08
C HIS A 111 8.30 6.94 -13.08
N VAL A 112 8.85 6.11 -12.19
CA VAL A 112 8.10 5.45 -11.09
C VAL A 112 8.82 5.71 -9.79
N ASN A 113 8.14 6.38 -8.84
CA ASN A 113 8.62 6.57 -7.48
C ASN A 113 8.00 5.51 -6.57
N ILE A 114 8.83 4.70 -5.97
CA ILE A 114 8.44 3.63 -5.05
C ILE A 114 8.84 4.04 -3.64
N ARG A 115 7.87 4.10 -2.71
CA ARG A 115 8.17 4.25 -1.30
C ARG A 115 8.70 2.92 -0.76
N LEU A 116 9.82 2.95 -0.05
CA LEU A 116 10.29 1.79 0.68
C LEU A 116 9.24 1.36 1.71
N LEU A 117 9.23 0.07 2.05
CA LEU A 117 8.26 -0.52 2.97
C LEU A 117 8.32 0.18 4.33
N ASP A 118 7.24 0.86 4.68
CA ASP A 118 7.02 1.52 5.97
C ASP A 118 5.58 1.20 6.43
N PRO A 119 5.34 -0.07 6.83
CA PRO A 119 3.99 -0.49 7.16
C PRO A 119 3.60 0.07 8.52
N PRO A 120 2.41 0.68 8.63
CA PRO A 120 1.79 0.93 9.92
C PRO A 120 1.39 -0.44 10.51
N LEU A 121 2.26 -1.01 11.33
CA LEU A 121 2.15 -2.40 11.79
C LEU A 121 0.81 -2.71 12.46
N HIS A 122 0.22 -1.72 13.13
CA HIS A 122 -1.10 -1.84 13.77
C HIS A 122 -2.25 -2.04 12.78
N GLU A 123 -2.15 -1.59 11.52
CA GLU A 123 -3.20 -1.78 10.50
C GLU A 123 -3.26 -3.22 9.96
N PHE A 124 -2.15 -3.96 10.06
CA PHE A 124 -2.10 -5.35 9.59
C PHE A 124 -2.61 -6.38 10.61
N VAL A 125 -2.75 -5.97 11.86
CA VAL A 125 -3.19 -6.86 12.94
C VAL A 125 -4.64 -6.57 13.32
N PRO A 126 -5.48 -7.60 13.54
CA PRO A 126 -6.88 -7.40 13.90
C PRO A 126 -7.01 -6.84 15.31
N HIS A 127 -7.87 -5.83 15.47
CA HIS A 127 -8.19 -5.23 16.76
C HIS A 127 -9.39 -5.91 17.46
N ASP A 128 -10.23 -6.59 16.71
CA ASP A 128 -11.39 -7.32 17.21
C ASP A 128 -11.02 -8.73 17.70
N LEU A 129 -11.76 -9.22 18.69
CA LEU A 129 -11.50 -10.54 19.29
C LEU A 129 -11.66 -11.70 18.32
N ALA A 130 -12.61 -11.59 17.38
CA ALA A 130 -12.87 -12.65 16.40
C ALA A 130 -11.70 -12.78 15.42
N GLY A 131 -11.18 -11.66 14.91
CA GLY A 131 -10.00 -11.62 14.06
C GLY A 131 -8.75 -12.13 14.77
N GLN A 132 -8.54 -11.76 16.05
CA GLN A 132 -7.43 -12.26 16.85
C GLN A 132 -7.50 -13.78 17.08
N GLN A 133 -8.70 -14.34 17.28
CA GLN A 133 -8.90 -15.79 17.39
C GLN A 133 -8.62 -16.53 16.07
N THR A 134 -9.05 -15.96 14.95
CA THR A 134 -8.76 -16.52 13.63
C THR A 134 -7.26 -16.51 13.36
N MET A 135 -6.61 -15.40 13.60
CA MET A 135 -5.17 -15.24 13.47
C MET A 135 -4.38 -16.19 14.39
N ALA A 136 -4.84 -16.38 15.64
CA ALA A 136 -4.24 -17.34 16.58
C ALA A 136 -4.28 -18.78 16.04
N LYS A 137 -5.39 -19.18 15.41
CA LYS A 137 -5.54 -20.50 14.79
C LYS A 137 -4.64 -20.65 13.56
N GLU A 138 -4.56 -19.64 12.71
CA GLU A 138 -3.75 -19.66 11.50
C GLU A 138 -2.24 -19.74 11.82
N MET A 139 -1.82 -19.07 12.87
CA MET A 139 -0.41 -18.99 13.27
C MET A 139 0.01 -20.03 14.33
N GLY A 140 -0.94 -20.75 14.93
CA GLY A 140 -0.64 -21.75 15.96
C GLY A 140 -0.12 -21.17 17.28
N VAL A 141 -0.48 -19.92 17.59
CA VAL A 141 -0.08 -19.20 18.83
C VAL A 141 -1.30 -18.93 19.72
N SER A 142 -1.06 -18.61 20.99
CA SER A 142 -2.17 -18.30 21.92
C SER A 142 -2.79 -16.93 21.63
N VAL A 143 -4.09 -16.78 21.92
CA VAL A 143 -4.80 -15.50 21.76
C VAL A 143 -4.21 -14.42 22.68
N GLU A 144 -3.77 -14.80 23.88
CA GLU A 144 -3.13 -13.90 24.84
C GLU A 144 -1.82 -13.32 24.30
N GLU A 145 -1.05 -14.12 23.60
CA GLU A 145 0.20 -13.70 22.99
C GLU A 145 -0.03 -12.71 21.85
N ILE A 146 -1.04 -12.95 21.00
CA ILE A 146 -1.46 -12.00 19.97
C ILE A 146 -1.95 -10.70 20.61
N LYS A 147 -2.79 -10.74 21.65
CA LYS A 147 -3.24 -9.54 22.35
C LYS A 147 -2.09 -8.71 22.92
N LYS A 148 -1.12 -9.37 23.55
CA LYS A 148 0.07 -8.70 24.08
C LYS A 148 0.85 -7.99 22.97
N ARG A 149 1.00 -8.63 21.83
CA ARG A 149 1.68 -8.05 20.66
C ARG A 149 0.91 -6.89 20.03
N VAL A 150 -0.38 -7.08 19.80
CA VAL A 150 -1.25 -6.01 19.26
C VAL A 150 -1.18 -4.78 20.15
N ASN A 151 -1.25 -4.96 21.48
CA ASN A 151 -1.14 -3.86 22.42
C ASN A 151 0.25 -3.19 22.41
N SER A 152 1.32 -3.96 22.17
CA SER A 152 2.68 -3.40 22.06
C SER A 152 2.92 -2.62 20.77
N LEU A 153 2.13 -2.90 19.72
CA LEU A 153 2.17 -2.21 18.44
C LEU A 153 1.18 -1.03 18.35
N ALA A 154 0.31 -0.88 19.37
CA ALA A 154 -0.66 0.21 19.39
C ALA A 154 0.06 1.56 19.57
N GLU A 155 0.02 2.36 18.53
CA GLU A 155 0.55 3.73 18.53
C GLU A 155 -0.58 4.73 18.77
N ASN A 156 -0.40 5.63 19.73
CA ASN A 156 -1.39 6.67 20.03
C ASN A 156 -1.46 7.73 18.92
N ASN A 157 -0.37 7.93 18.21
CA ASN A 157 -0.31 8.83 17.07
C ASN A 157 0.81 8.39 16.10
N PRO A 158 0.48 7.65 15.02
CA PRO A 158 1.47 7.17 14.07
C PRO A 158 2.23 8.28 13.33
N MET A 159 1.65 9.49 13.22
CA MET A 159 2.31 10.65 12.62
C MET A 159 3.40 11.25 13.54
N LEU A 160 3.35 11.00 14.83
CA LEU A 160 4.34 11.39 15.84
C LEU A 160 5.27 10.23 16.21
N GLY A 161 5.29 9.17 15.40
CA GLY A 161 6.16 8.02 15.61
C GLY A 161 7.64 8.40 15.73
N LEU A 162 8.47 7.43 16.03
CA LEU A 162 9.89 7.54 16.38
C LEU A 162 10.71 8.58 15.58
N SER A 163 10.40 8.82 14.32
CA SER A 163 11.15 9.77 13.49
C SER A 163 10.93 11.23 13.88
N LEU A 164 9.72 11.61 14.26
CA LEU A 164 9.42 13.01 14.64
C LEU A 164 9.92 13.34 16.05
N ILE A 165 9.87 12.40 16.97
CA ILE A 165 10.43 12.57 18.33
C ILE A 165 11.94 12.78 18.24
N HIS A 166 12.65 12.01 17.44
CA HIS A 166 14.09 12.15 17.26
C HIS A 166 14.51 13.43 16.53
N ILE A 167 13.66 13.99 15.68
CA ILE A 167 13.92 15.23 14.95
C ILE A 167 13.63 16.46 15.81
N SER A 168 12.61 16.41 16.67
CA SER A 168 12.20 17.58 17.48
C SER A 168 12.97 17.77 18.77
N GLU A 169 13.51 16.73 19.40
CA GLU A 169 14.26 16.83 20.65
C GLU A 169 15.61 17.58 20.53
N PRO A 170 16.42 17.40 19.48
CA PRO A 170 17.68 18.14 19.36
C PRO A 170 17.52 19.65 19.27
N THR A 171 16.39 20.14 18.77
CA THR A 171 16.12 21.57 18.63
C THR A 171 15.66 22.26 19.92
N ARG A 172 15.31 21.51 20.97
CA ARG A 172 14.95 22.05 22.30
C ARG A 172 16.14 22.35 23.20
N ARG A 173 17.37 22.00 22.81
CA ARG A 173 18.59 22.16 23.59
C ARG A 173 19.52 23.28 23.11
N SER A 174 19.11 24.06 22.14
CA SER A 174 19.85 25.23 21.65
C SER A 174 19.27 26.54 22.19
#